data_27b91f2709a03a5544ecdb22d0bac315
#
_entry.id   27b91f2709a03a5544ecdb22d0bac315
#
_cell.length_a   1.000
_cell.length_b   1.000
_cell.length_c   1.000
_cell.angle_alpha   90.00
_cell.angle_beta   90.00
_cell.angle_gamma   90.00
#
_symmetry.space_group_name_H-M   'P 1'
#
loop_
_entity.id
_entity.type
_entity.pdbx_description
1 polymer ?
#
loop_
_entity_poly.entity_id
_entity_poly.type
_entity_poly.pdbx_seq_one_letter_code
_entity_poly.pdbx_strand_id
1 'polypeptide(L)'
;VGTGTDWLDAWPNAKNGAFLELDEEMLAKYAPVTYETVPQEDWDLCKYNDNIYLMPEDNYAQWTNHGFAYRLDWAKEAGLEDGVHSWEDMTTYFKYVCDNKDELGVVTPWDSDGTQFSQMAGGWISSHSDFVSIDGLAAAAYWGGTKDDLYTIVSPLYTDTDSLVEFAKMMKEWDEMG
;
A
#
# COMPACT_ATOMS: atom_id res chain seq x y z
N VAL A 1 13.43 -19.50 11.67
CA VAL A 1 12.03 -19.06 11.49
C VAL A 1 12.09 -17.57 11.33
N GLY A 2 11.93 -17.08 10.10
CA GLY A 2 11.83 -15.68 9.85
C GLY A 2 10.37 -15.27 10.02
N THR A 3 10.10 -14.25 10.79
CA THR A 3 8.84 -13.55 10.74
C THR A 3 8.89 -12.52 9.63
N GLY A 4 10.08 -12.28 9.09
CA GLY A 4 10.32 -11.29 8.06
C GLY A 4 9.65 -9.96 8.35
N THR A 5 9.35 -9.24 7.32
CA THR A 5 8.44 -8.10 7.35
C THR A 5 7.01 -8.54 7.03
N ASP A 6 6.77 -9.85 6.94
CA ASP A 6 5.52 -10.41 6.44
C ASP A 6 4.72 -11.04 7.59
N TRP A 7 3.70 -10.34 8.03
CA TRP A 7 2.77 -10.79 9.06
C TRP A 7 2.01 -12.07 8.67
N LEU A 8 1.98 -12.44 7.37
CA LEU A 8 1.34 -13.67 6.90
C LEU A 8 1.99 -14.93 7.49
N ASP A 9 3.28 -14.88 7.81
CA ASP A 9 3.97 -16.00 8.44
C ASP A 9 3.78 -16.04 9.96
N ALA A 10 3.39 -14.94 10.58
CA ALA A 10 3.29 -14.82 12.03
C ALA A 10 2.22 -15.75 12.62
N TRP A 11 1.00 -15.69 12.10
CA TRP A 11 -0.10 -16.48 12.62
C TRP A 11 0.00 -17.99 12.36
N PRO A 12 0.41 -18.46 11.18
CA PRO A 12 0.73 -19.88 10.99
C PRO A 12 1.81 -20.38 11.94
N ASN A 13 2.84 -19.59 12.22
CA ASN A 13 3.91 -19.94 13.14
C ASN A 13 3.43 -19.96 14.60
N ALA A 14 2.62 -19.00 15.02
CA ALA A 14 1.99 -19.01 16.33
C ALA A 14 1.09 -20.24 16.51
N LYS A 15 0.22 -20.54 15.53
CA LYS A 15 -0.64 -21.71 15.50
C LYS A 15 0.12 -23.04 15.61
N ASN A 16 1.28 -23.11 14.98
CA ASN A 16 2.12 -24.31 14.96
C ASN A 16 3.05 -24.43 16.17
N GLY A 17 2.95 -23.51 17.15
CA GLY A 17 3.76 -23.53 18.36
C GLY A 17 5.23 -23.15 18.16
N ALA A 18 5.54 -22.41 17.09
CA ALA A 18 6.90 -21.95 16.81
C ALA A 18 7.28 -20.72 17.67
N PHE A 19 6.30 -20.01 18.21
CA PHE A 19 6.50 -18.82 19.04
C PHE A 19 6.20 -19.12 20.50
N LEU A 20 6.93 -18.42 21.37
CA LEU A 20 6.64 -18.38 22.78
C LEU A 20 5.41 -17.50 23.03
N GLU A 21 4.51 -17.99 23.86
CA GLU A 21 3.43 -17.15 24.39
C GLU A 21 4.01 -16.09 25.32
N LEU A 22 3.63 -14.83 25.10
CA LEU A 22 4.03 -13.70 25.92
C LEU A 22 2.90 -13.42 26.91
N ASP A 23 2.94 -14.03 28.07
CA ASP A 23 1.93 -13.76 29.11
C ASP A 23 2.14 -12.41 29.79
N GLU A 24 1.09 -11.88 30.39
CA GLU A 24 1.10 -10.57 31.03
C GLU A 24 2.12 -10.45 32.16
N GLU A 25 2.35 -11.53 32.93
CA GLU A 25 3.37 -11.56 33.99
C GLU A 25 4.77 -11.43 33.42
N MET A 26 5.03 -12.13 32.33
CA MET A 26 6.30 -12.04 31.60
C MET A 26 6.53 -10.64 31.04
N LEU A 27 5.51 -10.05 30.38
CA LEU A 27 5.59 -8.71 29.82
C LEU A 27 5.81 -7.66 30.90
N ALA A 28 5.04 -7.71 32.00
CA ALA A 28 5.20 -6.80 33.12
C ALA A 28 6.59 -6.91 33.78
N LYS A 29 7.18 -8.09 33.76
CA LYS A 29 8.49 -8.33 34.36
C LYS A 29 9.67 -7.95 33.47
N TYR A 30 9.62 -8.29 32.20
CA TYR A 30 10.77 -8.19 31.28
C TYR A 30 10.67 -7.02 30.29
N ALA A 31 9.47 -6.50 30.05
CA ALA A 31 9.22 -5.37 29.17
C ALA A 31 8.21 -4.39 29.78
N PRO A 32 8.37 -3.95 31.05
CA PRO A 32 7.35 -3.17 31.76
C PRO A 32 7.02 -1.86 31.05
N VAL A 33 8.01 -1.16 30.54
CA VAL A 33 7.79 0.13 29.85
C VAL A 33 6.94 -0.07 28.59
N THR A 34 7.26 -1.05 27.76
CA THR A 34 6.49 -1.36 26.57
C THR A 34 5.08 -1.79 26.92
N TYR A 35 4.94 -2.66 27.92
CA TYR A 35 3.64 -3.17 28.35
C TYR A 35 2.71 -2.09 28.91
N GLU A 36 3.27 -1.09 29.59
CA GLU A 36 2.52 0.03 30.17
C GLU A 36 2.23 1.14 29.17
N THR A 37 3.10 1.35 28.15
CA THR A 37 2.97 2.48 27.23
C THR A 37 2.17 2.17 25.97
N VAL A 38 2.18 0.92 25.53
CA VAL A 38 1.43 0.50 24.35
C VAL A 38 -0.05 0.35 24.71
N PRO A 39 -0.98 0.93 23.94
CA PRO A 39 -2.42 0.79 24.16
C PRO A 39 -2.87 -0.67 24.19
N GLN A 40 -3.86 -0.99 25.03
CA GLN A 40 -4.37 -2.36 25.14
C GLN A 40 -4.94 -2.89 23.82
N GLU A 41 -5.52 -2.02 23.01
CA GLU A 41 -6.04 -2.35 21.69
C GLU A 41 -4.97 -2.88 20.74
N ASP A 42 -3.74 -2.38 20.82
CA ASP A 42 -2.62 -2.84 20.00
C ASP A 42 -2.12 -4.22 20.48
N TRP A 43 -2.11 -4.46 21.80
CA TRP A 43 -1.86 -5.79 22.34
C TRP A 43 -2.90 -6.81 21.90
N ASP A 44 -4.17 -6.40 21.80
CA ASP A 44 -5.25 -7.27 21.35
C ASP A 44 -5.09 -7.71 19.88
N LEU A 45 -4.51 -6.86 19.03
CA LEU A 45 -4.13 -7.22 17.66
C LEU A 45 -2.97 -8.24 17.58
N CYS A 46 -2.19 -8.36 18.64
CA CYS A 46 -1.06 -9.29 18.73
C CYS A 46 -1.45 -10.67 19.28
N LYS A 47 -2.74 -10.94 19.45
CA LYS A 47 -3.25 -12.19 20.00
C LYS A 47 -3.67 -13.19 18.93
N TYR A 48 -3.44 -14.45 19.25
CA TYR A 48 -4.03 -15.60 18.58
C TYR A 48 -4.66 -16.52 19.62
N ASN A 49 -5.95 -16.80 19.52
CA ASN A 49 -6.71 -17.55 20.53
C ASN A 49 -6.50 -16.99 21.96
N ASP A 50 -6.67 -15.69 22.12
CA ASP A 50 -6.51 -14.93 23.37
C ASP A 50 -5.08 -14.85 23.95
N ASN A 51 -4.09 -15.47 23.31
CA ASN A 51 -2.71 -15.48 23.75
C ASN A 51 -1.86 -14.53 22.91
N ILE A 52 -1.00 -13.73 23.54
CA ILE A 52 -0.11 -12.78 22.88
C ILE A 52 1.12 -13.52 22.32
N TYR A 53 1.40 -13.36 21.04
CA TYR A 53 2.56 -13.94 20.36
C TYR A 53 3.47 -12.95 19.67
N LEU A 54 3.02 -11.70 19.52
CA LEU A 54 3.76 -10.62 18.88
C LEU A 54 3.89 -9.46 19.85
N MET A 55 4.95 -8.70 19.68
CA MET A 55 5.08 -7.40 20.35
C MET A 55 4.63 -6.32 19.35
N PRO A 56 3.68 -5.46 19.73
CA PRO A 56 3.27 -4.38 18.86
C PRO A 56 4.44 -3.41 18.66
N GLU A 57 4.60 -2.95 17.44
CA GLU A 57 5.48 -1.86 17.08
C GLU A 57 4.64 -0.60 16.97
N ASP A 58 4.88 0.33 17.88
CA ASP A 58 4.24 1.64 17.84
C ASP A 58 5.04 2.57 16.93
N ASN A 59 4.88 2.38 15.65
CA ASN A 59 5.52 3.21 14.65
C ASN A 59 4.56 4.31 14.19
N TYR A 60 4.62 5.47 14.85
CA TYR A 60 3.86 6.66 14.48
C TYR A 60 4.24 7.28 13.14
N ALA A 61 5.15 6.71 12.40
CA ALA A 61 5.40 7.16 11.07
C ALA A 61 4.18 6.86 10.19
N GLN A 62 3.32 7.83 10.03
CA GLN A 62 2.42 7.88 8.89
C GLN A 62 3.27 7.98 7.63
N TRP A 63 3.73 6.84 7.17
CA TRP A 63 4.48 6.83 5.95
C TRP A 63 3.61 6.25 4.84
N THR A 64 3.36 7.07 3.89
CA THR A 64 3.05 6.61 2.56
C THR A 64 4.38 6.63 1.80
N ASN A 65 5.00 5.49 1.64
CA ASN A 65 6.19 5.37 0.80
C ASN A 65 5.85 5.16 -0.67
N HIS A 66 4.57 5.16 -1.01
CA HIS A 66 4.07 5.00 -2.35
C HIS A 66 3.60 6.35 -2.89
N GLY A 67 4.21 6.79 -3.96
CA GLY A 67 3.87 8.04 -4.60
C GLY A 67 4.66 8.20 -5.89
N PHE A 68 4.33 9.22 -6.64
CA PHE A 68 5.06 9.58 -7.85
C PHE A 68 6.00 10.73 -7.55
N ALA A 69 7.28 10.55 -7.88
CA ALA A 69 8.22 11.65 -7.94
C ALA A 69 8.29 12.16 -9.39
N TYR A 70 8.07 13.44 -9.58
CA TYR A 70 8.07 14.08 -10.89
C TYR A 70 8.82 15.41 -10.89
N ARG A 71 9.19 15.90 -12.05
CA ARG A 71 9.81 17.20 -12.23
C ARG A 71 8.74 18.28 -12.27
N LEU A 72 8.73 19.16 -11.27
CA LEU A 72 7.74 20.26 -11.17
C LEU A 72 7.88 21.27 -12.33
N ASP A 73 9.11 21.53 -12.79
CA ASP A 73 9.36 22.42 -13.94
C ASP A 73 8.72 21.86 -15.22
N TRP A 74 8.81 20.56 -15.46
CA TRP A 74 8.17 19.91 -16.62
C TRP A 74 6.65 19.85 -16.47
N ALA A 75 6.14 19.67 -15.24
CA ALA A 75 4.70 19.72 -14.98
C ALA A 75 4.13 21.09 -15.36
N LYS A 76 4.82 22.18 -14.99
CA LYS A 76 4.42 23.55 -15.36
C LYS A 76 4.43 23.76 -16.87
N GLU A 77 5.43 23.27 -17.56
CA GLU A 77 5.48 23.36 -19.02
C GLU A 77 4.39 22.51 -19.71
N ALA A 78 3.95 21.44 -19.05
CA ALA A 78 2.78 20.67 -19.47
C ALA A 78 1.43 21.37 -19.19
N GLY A 79 1.46 22.56 -18.57
CA GLY A 79 0.26 23.33 -18.18
C GLY A 79 -0.29 22.97 -16.79
N LEU A 80 0.47 22.23 -16.00
CA LEU A 80 0.10 21.83 -14.62
C LEU A 80 0.81 22.77 -13.62
N GLU A 81 0.35 24.01 -13.53
CA GLU A 81 1.00 25.07 -12.74
C GLU A 81 1.15 24.72 -11.25
N ASP A 82 0.15 24.05 -10.69
CA ASP A 82 0.10 23.65 -9.27
C ASP A 82 0.71 22.25 -9.03
N GLY A 83 1.16 21.57 -10.08
CA GLY A 83 1.70 20.21 -10.03
C GLY A 83 0.72 19.15 -10.49
N VAL A 84 1.05 17.88 -10.20
CA VAL A 84 0.26 16.69 -10.57
C VAL A 84 -0.56 16.26 -9.38
N HIS A 85 -1.90 16.26 -9.49
CA HIS A 85 -2.82 15.98 -8.40
C HIS A 85 -3.84 14.88 -8.72
N SER A 86 -3.89 14.42 -9.96
CA SER A 86 -4.83 13.39 -10.41
C SER A 86 -4.16 12.42 -11.40
N TRP A 87 -4.85 11.35 -11.73
CA TRP A 87 -4.42 10.40 -12.77
C TRP A 87 -4.46 11.03 -14.16
N GLU A 88 -5.40 11.94 -14.39
CA GLU A 88 -5.50 12.73 -15.60
C GLU A 88 -4.32 13.71 -15.74
N ASP A 89 -3.93 14.36 -14.64
CA ASP A 89 -2.73 15.21 -14.63
C ASP A 89 -1.48 14.38 -14.91
N MET A 90 -1.41 13.16 -14.33
CA MET A 90 -0.30 12.24 -14.59
C MET A 90 -0.23 11.88 -16.09
N THR A 91 -1.37 11.59 -16.71
CA THR A 91 -1.45 11.32 -18.15
C THR A 91 -0.98 12.52 -18.98
N THR A 92 -1.40 13.73 -18.59
CA THR A 92 -0.97 14.99 -19.22
C THR A 92 0.53 15.19 -19.09
N TYR A 93 1.08 14.94 -17.90
CA TYR A 93 2.51 15.02 -17.63
C TYR A 93 3.31 14.02 -18.48
N PHE A 94 2.91 12.75 -18.53
CA PHE A 94 3.58 11.74 -19.33
C PHE A 94 3.53 12.06 -20.82
N LYS A 95 2.39 12.54 -21.30
CA LYS A 95 2.26 12.97 -22.68
C LYS A 95 3.27 14.07 -23.03
N TYR A 96 3.39 15.08 -22.19
CA TYR A 96 4.39 16.13 -22.38
C TYR A 96 5.81 15.57 -22.43
N VAL A 97 6.17 14.68 -21.50
CA VAL A 97 7.51 14.08 -21.44
C VAL A 97 7.77 13.22 -22.67
N CYS A 98 6.81 12.40 -23.10
CA CYS A 98 6.93 11.58 -24.31
C CYS A 98 7.09 12.42 -25.58
N ASP A 99 6.28 13.46 -25.73
CA ASP A 99 6.31 14.35 -26.90
C ASP A 99 7.64 15.15 -26.99
N ASN A 100 8.32 15.39 -25.88
CA ASN A 100 9.54 16.20 -25.78
C ASN A 100 10.78 15.39 -25.33
N LYS A 101 10.74 14.07 -25.34
CA LYS A 101 11.79 13.24 -24.75
C LYS A 101 13.19 13.50 -25.30
N ASP A 102 13.33 13.79 -26.58
CA ASP A 102 14.64 14.09 -27.21
C ASP A 102 15.21 15.40 -26.65
N GLU A 103 14.39 16.44 -26.51
CA GLU A 103 14.78 17.74 -25.99
C GLU A 103 15.10 17.68 -24.51
N LEU A 104 14.31 16.91 -23.75
CA LEU A 104 14.50 16.69 -22.32
C LEU A 104 15.64 15.73 -21.99
N GLY A 105 16.16 15.02 -22.98
CA GLY A 105 17.21 14.00 -22.80
C GLY A 105 16.71 12.75 -22.06
N VAL A 106 15.43 12.42 -22.18
CA VAL A 106 14.78 11.30 -21.53
C VAL A 106 14.73 10.10 -22.44
N VAL A 107 15.21 8.95 -21.97
CA VAL A 107 15.15 7.69 -22.70
C VAL A 107 13.87 6.93 -22.36
N THR A 108 13.57 6.84 -21.07
CA THR A 108 12.38 6.17 -20.54
C THR A 108 11.59 7.21 -19.73
N PRO A 109 10.41 7.63 -20.20
CA PRO A 109 9.60 8.65 -19.53
C PRO A 109 9.18 8.27 -18.12
N TRP A 110 8.96 7.00 -17.89
CA TRP A 110 8.67 6.44 -16.58
C TRP A 110 9.39 5.10 -16.40
N ASP A 111 10.09 4.98 -15.27
CA ASP A 111 10.75 3.75 -14.88
C ASP A 111 9.98 3.11 -13.73
N SER A 112 9.58 1.85 -13.92
CA SER A 112 8.79 1.08 -12.96
C SER A 112 9.13 -0.40 -13.07
N ASP A 113 9.23 -1.08 -11.97
CA ASP A 113 9.31 -2.54 -11.94
C ASP A 113 7.94 -3.21 -11.73
N GLY A 114 7.89 -4.55 -11.83
CA GLY A 114 6.65 -5.30 -11.70
C GLY A 114 5.98 -5.20 -10.32
N THR A 115 6.72 -4.83 -9.28
CA THR A 115 6.15 -4.64 -7.93
C THR A 115 5.41 -3.32 -7.85
N GLN A 116 5.89 -2.30 -8.53
CA GLN A 116 5.28 -0.97 -8.55
C GLN A 116 3.93 -0.96 -9.30
N PHE A 117 3.75 -1.83 -10.28
CA PHE A 117 2.47 -1.97 -10.95
C PHE A 117 1.34 -2.37 -9.99
N SER A 118 1.58 -3.32 -9.09
CA SER A 118 0.57 -3.73 -8.11
C SER A 118 0.23 -2.62 -7.12
N GLN A 119 1.21 -1.80 -6.77
CA GLN A 119 1.03 -0.64 -5.89
C GLN A 119 0.25 0.49 -6.58
N MET A 120 0.47 0.69 -7.88
CA MET A 120 -0.32 1.64 -8.67
C MET A 120 -1.78 1.20 -8.77
N ALA A 121 -2.06 -0.07 -9.01
CA ALA A 121 -3.42 -0.61 -8.99
C ALA A 121 -4.08 -0.38 -7.62
N GLY A 122 -3.33 -0.55 -6.52
CA GLY A 122 -3.76 -0.20 -5.18
C GLY A 122 -4.10 1.27 -5.02
N GLY A 123 -3.25 2.16 -5.52
CA GLY A 123 -3.48 3.60 -5.52
C GLY A 123 -4.72 4.00 -6.34
N TRP A 124 -4.91 3.36 -7.48
CA TRP A 124 -6.12 3.56 -8.30
C TRP A 124 -7.38 3.18 -7.54
N ILE A 125 -7.43 1.97 -6.97
CA ILE A 125 -8.59 1.49 -6.21
C ILE A 125 -8.88 2.39 -5.02
N SER A 126 -7.83 2.80 -4.26
CA SER A 126 -7.99 3.71 -3.11
C SER A 126 -8.54 5.08 -3.48
N SER A 127 -8.26 5.56 -4.70
CA SER A 127 -8.73 6.87 -5.18
C SER A 127 -10.12 6.81 -5.83
N HIS A 128 -10.61 5.63 -6.22
CA HIS A 128 -11.86 5.44 -6.95
C HIS A 128 -12.91 4.63 -6.19
N SER A 129 -12.59 4.19 -4.97
CA SER A 129 -13.52 3.41 -4.16
C SER A 129 -13.35 3.72 -2.66
N ASP A 130 -14.33 3.27 -1.87
CA ASP A 130 -14.27 3.34 -0.41
C ASP A 130 -13.56 2.12 0.24
N PHE A 131 -12.99 1.24 -0.58
CA PHE A 131 -12.28 0.07 -0.07
C PHE A 131 -11.01 0.46 0.66
N VAL A 132 -10.68 -0.31 1.68
CA VAL A 132 -9.48 -0.11 2.50
C VAL A 132 -8.42 -1.14 2.08
N SER A 133 -7.23 -0.66 1.77
CA SER A 133 -6.10 -1.53 1.43
C SER A 133 -5.74 -2.45 2.59
N ILE A 134 -5.61 -3.75 2.29
CA ILE A 134 -5.09 -4.77 3.21
C ILE A 134 -3.68 -5.11 2.80
N ASP A 135 -2.76 -4.17 2.90
CA ASP A 135 -1.36 -4.36 2.54
C ASP A 135 -1.09 -4.87 1.11
N GLY A 136 0.02 -4.50 0.56
CA GLY A 136 0.44 -4.61 -0.84
C GLY A 136 0.45 -5.98 -1.50
N LEU A 137 0.03 -7.02 -0.81
CA LEU A 137 -0.12 -8.36 -1.39
C LEU A 137 -1.29 -8.41 -2.33
N ALA A 138 -0.98 -8.49 -3.61
CA ALA A 138 -1.99 -8.58 -4.65
C ALA A 138 -3.03 -7.44 -4.55
N ALA A 139 -2.54 -6.21 -4.54
CA ALA A 139 -3.33 -5.00 -4.32
C ALA A 139 -4.61 -4.88 -5.16
N ALA A 140 -4.71 -5.58 -6.28
CA ALA A 140 -5.93 -5.67 -7.07
C ALA A 140 -6.81 -6.89 -6.72
N ALA A 141 -6.38 -7.79 -5.84
CA ALA A 141 -7.08 -9.04 -5.59
C ALA A 141 -7.84 -9.08 -4.26
N TYR A 142 -7.28 -8.49 -3.20
CA TYR A 142 -7.87 -8.55 -1.86
C TYR A 142 -7.82 -7.20 -1.17
N TRP A 143 -8.98 -6.75 -0.70
CA TRP A 143 -9.14 -5.50 0.02
C TRP A 143 -10.02 -5.71 1.24
N GLY A 144 -9.84 -4.88 2.26
CA GLY A 144 -10.82 -4.71 3.31
C GLY A 144 -12.14 -4.22 2.71
N GLY A 145 -13.22 -4.36 3.44
CA GLY A 145 -14.49 -3.80 3.05
C GLY A 145 -14.45 -2.28 2.95
N THR A 146 -15.44 -1.64 3.45
CA THR A 146 -15.48 -0.18 3.56
C THR A 146 -15.00 0.27 4.94
N LYS A 147 -14.90 1.58 5.16
CA LYS A 147 -14.63 2.15 6.49
C LYS A 147 -15.62 1.72 7.55
N ASP A 148 -16.84 1.36 7.14
CA ASP A 148 -17.91 0.90 8.05
C ASP A 148 -17.88 -0.61 8.29
N ASP A 149 -17.16 -1.36 7.44
CA ASP A 149 -17.00 -2.81 7.54
C ASP A 149 -15.58 -3.22 7.10
N LEU A 150 -14.62 -3.02 7.99
CA LEU A 150 -13.20 -3.31 7.74
C LEU A 150 -12.88 -4.79 7.68
N TYR A 151 -13.73 -5.64 8.28
CA TYR A 151 -13.45 -7.07 8.44
C TYR A 151 -13.98 -7.93 7.29
N THR A 152 -14.80 -7.36 6.42
CA THR A 152 -15.22 -8.05 5.20
C THR A 152 -14.15 -7.90 4.14
N ILE A 153 -13.56 -9.02 3.73
CA ILE A 153 -12.58 -9.03 2.63
C ILE A 153 -13.33 -9.06 1.31
N VAL A 154 -12.99 -8.14 0.43
CA VAL A 154 -13.53 -8.06 -0.93
C VAL A 154 -12.42 -8.24 -1.96
N SER A 155 -12.80 -8.60 -3.18
CA SER A 155 -11.88 -8.60 -4.32
C SER A 155 -12.41 -7.64 -5.37
N PRO A 156 -11.72 -6.51 -5.62
CA PRO A 156 -12.11 -5.55 -6.66
C PRO A 156 -12.24 -6.15 -8.05
N LEU A 157 -11.54 -7.26 -8.32
CA LEU A 157 -11.70 -8.01 -9.57
C LEU A 157 -13.14 -8.49 -9.82
N TYR A 158 -13.95 -8.61 -8.76
CA TYR A 158 -15.34 -9.04 -8.84
C TYR A 158 -16.32 -7.94 -8.45
N THR A 159 -15.91 -7.05 -7.55
CA THR A 159 -16.81 -6.02 -6.99
C THR A 159 -16.70 -4.69 -7.70
N ASP A 160 -15.56 -4.43 -8.38
CA ASP A 160 -15.28 -3.15 -9.06
C ASP A 160 -14.51 -3.36 -10.38
N THR A 161 -14.99 -4.31 -11.18
CA THR A 161 -14.36 -4.68 -12.46
C THR A 161 -14.27 -3.51 -13.42
N ASP A 162 -15.28 -2.64 -13.46
CA ASP A 162 -15.32 -1.52 -14.39
C ASP A 162 -14.18 -0.52 -14.09
N SER A 163 -13.95 -0.18 -12.83
CA SER A 163 -12.83 0.68 -12.44
C SER A 163 -11.47 0.08 -12.79
N LEU A 164 -11.29 -1.22 -12.60
CA LEU A 164 -10.04 -1.90 -13.00
C LEU A 164 -9.85 -1.96 -14.51
N VAL A 165 -10.94 -2.03 -15.28
CA VAL A 165 -10.87 -1.93 -16.75
C VAL A 165 -10.44 -0.52 -17.17
N GLU A 166 -10.92 0.52 -16.51
CA GLU A 166 -10.49 1.91 -16.74
C GLU A 166 -9.00 2.09 -16.43
N PHE A 167 -8.54 1.56 -15.29
CA PHE A 167 -7.11 1.53 -14.96
C PHE A 167 -6.29 0.84 -16.04
N ALA A 168 -6.71 -0.33 -16.50
CA ALA A 168 -6.01 -1.07 -17.55
C ALA A 168 -5.97 -0.32 -18.89
N LYS A 169 -7.04 0.42 -19.23
CA LYS A 169 -7.06 1.28 -20.41
C LYS A 169 -6.07 2.44 -20.30
N MET A 170 -6.03 3.09 -19.15
CA MET A 170 -5.08 4.17 -18.88
C MET A 170 -3.63 3.65 -18.96
N MET A 171 -3.34 2.50 -18.35
CA MET A 171 -2.00 1.89 -18.45
C MET A 171 -1.62 1.54 -19.88
N LYS A 172 -2.57 1.05 -20.67
CA LYS A 172 -2.35 0.79 -22.09
C LYS A 172 -2.10 2.09 -22.88
N GLU A 173 -2.82 3.16 -22.57
CA GLU A 173 -2.59 4.46 -23.16
C GLU A 173 -1.16 4.96 -22.88
N TRP A 174 -0.70 4.81 -21.63
CA TRP A 174 0.67 5.19 -21.27
C TRP A 174 1.74 4.35 -21.97
N ASP A 175 1.52 3.05 -22.11
CA ASP A 175 2.41 2.17 -22.88
C ASP A 175 2.46 2.57 -24.38
N GLU A 176 1.32 2.92 -24.97
CA GLU A 176 1.22 3.36 -26.38
C GLU A 176 1.86 4.74 -26.63
N MET A 177 2.01 5.58 -25.59
CA MET A 177 2.74 6.85 -25.68
C MET A 177 4.26 6.67 -25.81
N GLY A 178 4.83 5.56 -25.36
CA GLY A 178 6.25 5.21 -25.39
C GLY A 178 7.04 5.77 -24.25
#